data_df041a2e650070ad707f824622c9b6b3
#
_entry.id   df041a2e650070ad707f824622c9b6b3
#
_cell.length_a   1.000
_cell.length_b   1.000
_cell.length_c   1.000
_cell.angle_alpha   90.00
_cell.angle_beta   90.00
_cell.angle_gamma   90.00
#
_symmetry.space_group_name_H-M   'P 1'
#
loop_
_entity.id
_entity.type
_entity.pdbx_description
1 polymer ?
#
loop_
_entity_poly.entity_id
_entity_poly.type
_entity_poly.pdbx_seq_one_letter_code
_entity_poly.pdbx_strand_id
1 'polypeptide(L)'
;MKLVEVISTVLTAPDTPAVLAGLVRELGKTPVQVSDRAGFVANPLLLPYLNHAVHLLETGHAPRDDIDEAATGGLGLPMGPLALLDLIGPDTSLSVLEALQTEFGAAVTRPRRCCAGWSKPV
;
A
#
# COMPACT_ATOMS: atom_id res chain seq x y z
N MET A 1 9.17 3.42 -10.80
CA MET A 1 9.32 2.95 -9.42
C MET A 1 10.72 2.43 -9.21
N LYS A 2 11.38 2.83 -8.11
CA LYS A 2 12.77 2.45 -7.81
C LYS A 2 12.88 1.13 -7.01
N LEU A 3 11.83 0.79 -6.24
CA LEU A 3 11.78 -0.43 -5.43
C LEU A 3 11.41 -1.65 -6.27
N VAL A 4 12.05 -2.78 -5.99
CA VAL A 4 11.67 -4.12 -6.46
C VAL A 4 11.66 -5.08 -5.27
N GLU A 5 10.52 -5.66 -4.97
CA GLU A 5 10.38 -6.69 -3.95
C GLU A 5 10.73 -8.06 -4.59
N VAL A 6 11.78 -8.68 -4.07
CA VAL A 6 12.26 -10.01 -4.48
C VAL A 6 11.64 -11.03 -3.53
N ILE A 7 10.66 -11.76 -4.04
CA ILE A 7 9.84 -12.68 -3.24
C ILE A 7 10.48 -14.06 -3.23
N SER A 8 10.57 -14.67 -2.06
CA SER A 8 11.03 -16.03 -1.89
C SER A 8 9.95 -16.90 -1.24
N THR A 9 9.77 -18.09 -1.79
CA THR A 9 8.87 -19.14 -1.27
C THR A 9 9.70 -20.31 -0.74
N VAL A 10 9.04 -21.30 -0.14
CA VAL A 10 9.69 -22.56 0.26
C VAL A 10 10.23 -23.38 -0.92
N LEU A 11 9.79 -23.08 -2.14
CA LEU A 11 10.25 -23.74 -3.37
C LEU A 11 11.36 -22.96 -4.09
N THR A 12 11.71 -21.76 -3.61
CA THR A 12 12.75 -20.93 -4.23
C THR A 12 14.12 -21.51 -3.90
N ALA A 13 14.94 -21.74 -4.92
CA ALA A 13 16.31 -22.20 -4.73
C ALA A 13 17.13 -21.17 -3.92
N PRO A 14 18.01 -21.59 -3.01
CA PRO A 14 18.68 -20.69 -2.06
C PRO A 14 19.44 -19.51 -2.70
N ASP A 15 20.02 -19.73 -3.86
CA ASP A 15 20.84 -18.72 -4.56
C ASP A 15 20.02 -17.74 -5.40
N THR A 16 18.78 -18.08 -5.75
CA THR A 16 17.91 -17.29 -6.65
C THR A 16 17.70 -15.86 -6.15
N PRO A 17 17.39 -15.60 -4.86
CA PRO A 17 17.16 -14.23 -4.39
C PRO A 17 18.40 -13.34 -4.51
N ALA A 18 19.60 -13.90 -4.29
CA ALA A 18 20.86 -13.17 -4.42
C ALA A 18 21.15 -12.79 -5.88
N VAL A 19 20.93 -13.70 -6.81
CA VAL A 19 21.09 -13.46 -8.25
C VAL A 19 20.11 -12.39 -8.73
N LEU A 20 18.84 -12.49 -8.36
CA LEU A 20 17.81 -11.48 -8.70
C LEU A 20 18.13 -10.11 -8.10
N ALA A 21 18.58 -10.07 -6.84
CA ALA A 21 18.98 -8.82 -6.21
C ALA A 21 20.16 -8.15 -6.93
N GLY A 22 21.11 -8.94 -7.45
CA GLY A 22 22.20 -8.46 -8.29
C GLY A 22 21.68 -7.81 -9.58
N LEU A 23 20.83 -8.52 -10.31
CA LEU A 23 20.21 -8.01 -11.54
C LEU A 23 19.40 -6.73 -11.30
N VAL A 24 18.64 -6.66 -10.22
CA VAL A 24 17.85 -5.46 -9.87
C VAL A 24 18.76 -4.26 -9.64
N ARG A 25 19.92 -4.44 -9.00
CA ARG A 25 20.91 -3.36 -8.80
C ARG A 25 21.53 -2.91 -10.12
N GLU A 26 21.85 -3.85 -11.02
CA GLU A 26 22.35 -3.52 -12.37
C GLU A 26 21.36 -2.68 -13.17
N LEU A 27 20.07 -2.89 -12.96
CA LEU A 27 18.99 -2.07 -13.54
C LEU A 27 18.79 -0.71 -12.84
N GLY A 28 19.66 -0.33 -11.90
CA GLY A 28 19.60 0.92 -11.15
C GLY A 28 18.44 1.00 -10.17
N LYS A 29 17.92 -0.15 -9.72
CA LYS A 29 16.80 -0.23 -8.76
C LYS A 29 17.27 -0.79 -7.42
N THR A 30 16.43 -0.63 -6.40
CA THR A 30 16.69 -1.10 -5.04
C THR A 30 15.93 -2.40 -4.79
N PRO A 31 16.63 -3.55 -4.61
CA PRO A 31 15.98 -4.80 -4.24
C PRO A 31 15.69 -4.84 -2.75
N VAL A 32 14.53 -5.35 -2.38
CA VAL A 32 14.15 -5.72 -1.02
C VAL A 32 13.73 -7.18 -1.03
N GLN A 33 14.33 -8.01 -0.17
CA GLN A 33 13.97 -9.42 -0.05
C GLN A 33 12.79 -9.57 0.90
N VAL A 34 11.77 -10.29 0.46
CA VAL A 34 10.53 -10.48 1.20
C VAL A 34 10.05 -11.93 1.11
N SER A 35 9.34 -12.38 2.13
CA SER A 35 8.62 -13.65 2.13
C SER A 35 7.33 -13.52 1.30
N ASP A 36 6.86 -14.65 0.77
CA ASP A 36 5.58 -14.73 0.06
C ASP A 36 4.41 -14.61 1.04
N ARG A 37 3.94 -13.37 1.20
CA ARG A 37 2.76 -13.02 2.00
C ARG A 37 1.91 -12.00 1.27
N ALA A 38 0.62 -11.93 1.61
CA ALA A 38 -0.31 -11.00 0.97
C ALA A 38 0.21 -9.56 0.98
N GLY A 39 0.28 -8.94 -0.20
CA GLY A 39 0.73 -7.58 -0.40
C GLY A 39 2.23 -7.35 -0.19
N PHE A 40 3.01 -8.38 0.10
CA PHE A 40 4.45 -8.37 0.34
C PHE A 40 4.86 -7.43 1.49
N VAL A 41 5.51 -6.29 1.26
CA VAL A 41 5.86 -5.31 2.30
C VAL A 41 5.25 -3.94 2.01
N ALA A 42 5.30 -3.47 0.76
CA ALA A 42 4.84 -2.11 0.43
C ALA A 42 3.33 -1.95 0.66
N ASN A 43 2.51 -2.88 0.22
CA ASN A 43 1.05 -2.79 0.37
C ASN A 43 0.56 -2.91 1.82
N PRO A 44 1.07 -3.82 2.66
CA PRO A 44 0.74 -3.84 4.09
C PRO A 44 1.07 -2.56 4.85
N LEU A 45 2.03 -1.78 4.39
CA LEU A 45 2.35 -0.46 4.96
C LEU A 45 1.44 0.63 4.39
N LEU A 46 1.25 0.63 3.07
CA LEU A 46 0.54 1.67 2.35
C LEU A 46 -0.98 1.62 2.57
N LEU A 47 -1.60 0.47 2.34
CA LEU A 47 -3.07 0.39 2.31
C LEU A 47 -3.73 0.70 3.65
N PRO A 48 -3.22 0.25 4.81
CA PRO A 48 -3.74 0.68 6.10
C PRO A 48 -3.58 2.18 6.35
N TYR A 49 -2.48 2.79 5.87
CA TYR A 49 -2.27 4.22 5.94
C TYR A 49 -3.33 4.97 5.11
N LEU A 50 -3.57 4.58 3.86
CA LEU A 50 -4.62 5.18 3.02
C LEU A 50 -6.02 4.99 3.64
N ASN A 51 -6.31 3.80 4.15
CA ASN A 51 -7.56 3.50 4.83
C ASN A 51 -7.76 4.35 6.10
N HIS A 52 -6.68 4.67 6.81
CA HIS A 52 -6.75 5.58 7.96
C HIS A 52 -7.03 7.03 7.54
N ALA A 53 -6.45 7.51 6.45
CA ALA A 53 -6.76 8.82 5.89
C ALA A 53 -8.24 8.95 5.49
N VAL A 54 -8.81 7.89 4.89
CA VAL A 54 -10.26 7.81 4.62
C VAL A 54 -11.07 7.93 5.91
N HIS A 55 -10.62 7.28 6.99
CA HIS A 55 -11.29 7.38 8.28
C HIS A 55 -11.29 8.81 8.86
N LEU A 56 -10.19 9.53 8.74
CA LEU A 56 -10.10 10.94 9.16
C LEU A 56 -11.10 11.81 8.38
N LEU A 57 -11.24 11.56 7.08
CA LEU A 57 -12.21 12.25 6.24
C LEU A 57 -13.66 11.90 6.63
N GLU A 58 -13.99 10.61 6.79
CA GLU A 58 -15.33 10.13 7.17
C GLU A 58 -15.81 10.69 8.51
N THR A 59 -14.91 10.81 9.47
CA THR A 59 -15.22 11.32 10.81
C THR A 59 -15.26 12.85 10.88
N GLY A 60 -14.99 13.53 9.75
CA GLY A 60 -14.96 14.99 9.72
C GLY A 60 -13.79 15.60 10.51
N HIS A 61 -12.72 14.82 10.72
CA HIS A 61 -11.54 15.29 11.45
C HIS A 61 -10.85 16.46 10.74
N ALA A 62 -10.72 16.36 9.41
CA ALA A 62 -10.25 17.43 8.54
C ALA A 62 -10.84 17.27 7.12
N PRO A 63 -10.92 18.33 6.33
CA PRO A 63 -11.28 18.24 4.92
C PRO A 63 -10.17 17.52 4.13
N ARG A 64 -10.53 17.03 2.95
CA ARG A 64 -9.66 16.25 2.08
C ARG A 64 -8.31 16.93 1.81
N ASP A 65 -8.35 18.19 1.39
CA ASP A 65 -7.16 18.93 0.99
C ASP A 65 -6.20 19.12 2.17
N ASP A 66 -6.73 19.35 3.37
CA ASP A 66 -5.92 19.50 4.59
C ASP A 66 -5.27 18.17 5.02
N ILE A 67 -5.95 17.04 4.82
CA ILE A 67 -5.38 15.71 5.08
C ILE A 67 -4.21 15.45 4.13
N ASP A 68 -4.38 15.75 2.84
CA ASP A 68 -3.34 15.56 1.84
C ASP A 68 -2.16 16.54 2.06
N GLU A 69 -2.43 17.81 2.41
CA GLU A 69 -1.40 18.79 2.73
C GLU A 69 -0.62 18.43 4.01
N ALA A 70 -1.30 17.94 5.04
CA ALA A 70 -0.64 17.46 6.26
C ALA A 70 0.32 16.29 5.96
N ALA A 71 -0.03 15.41 5.03
CA ALA A 71 0.83 14.31 4.64
C ALA A 71 2.04 14.78 3.80
N THR A 72 1.84 15.68 2.87
CA THR A 72 2.93 16.20 2.02
C THR A 72 3.82 17.18 2.77
N GLY A 73 3.24 18.18 3.42
CA GLY A 73 3.98 19.21 4.15
C GLY A 73 4.49 18.78 5.53
N GLY A 74 3.72 17.94 6.23
CA GLY A 74 4.05 17.50 7.60
C GLY A 74 4.88 16.22 7.67
N LEU A 75 4.60 15.25 6.80
CA LEU A 75 5.30 13.96 6.78
C LEU A 75 6.34 13.85 5.65
N GLY A 76 6.42 14.83 4.76
CA GLY A 76 7.35 14.83 3.64
C GLY A 76 7.04 13.77 2.57
N LEU A 77 5.79 13.34 2.46
CA LEU A 77 5.39 12.37 1.45
C LEU A 77 5.25 13.05 0.08
N PRO A 78 5.57 12.34 -1.02
CA PRO A 78 5.52 12.92 -2.37
C PRO A 78 4.11 13.23 -2.87
N MET A 79 3.08 12.63 -2.25
CA MET A 79 1.69 12.77 -2.61
C MET A 79 0.80 12.55 -1.38
N GLY A 80 -0.31 13.28 -1.30
CA GLY A 80 -1.30 13.08 -0.25
C GLY A 80 -2.00 11.72 -0.34
N PRO A 81 -2.46 11.17 0.80
CA PRO A 81 -3.04 9.82 0.84
C PRO A 81 -4.33 9.69 0.04
N LEU A 82 -5.18 10.70 0.03
CA LEU A 82 -6.46 10.65 -0.69
C LEU A 82 -6.25 10.86 -2.20
N ALA A 83 -5.30 11.70 -2.59
CA ALA A 83 -4.87 11.82 -3.99
C ALA A 83 -4.22 10.52 -4.49
N LEU A 84 -3.42 9.85 -3.66
CA LEU A 84 -2.80 8.56 -3.99
C LEU A 84 -3.85 7.46 -4.10
N LEU A 85 -4.87 7.46 -3.23
CA LEU A 85 -5.98 6.52 -3.28
C LEU A 85 -6.76 6.65 -4.59
N ASP A 86 -7.02 7.87 -5.06
CA ASP A 86 -7.66 8.11 -6.36
C ASP A 86 -6.80 7.62 -7.53
N LEU A 87 -5.48 7.80 -7.42
CA LEU A 87 -4.53 7.35 -8.46
C LEU A 87 -4.46 5.82 -8.57
N ILE A 88 -4.48 5.12 -7.45
CA ILE A 88 -4.46 3.63 -7.40
C ILE A 88 -5.79 3.06 -7.84
N GLY A 89 -6.87 3.73 -7.51
CA GLY A 89 -8.24 3.29 -7.65
C GLY A 89 -8.81 2.71 -6.35
N PRO A 90 -9.95 3.23 -5.88
CA PRO A 90 -10.56 2.77 -4.62
C PRO A 90 -10.97 1.30 -4.62
N ASP A 91 -11.43 0.79 -5.76
CA ASP A 91 -11.81 -0.62 -5.98
C ASP A 91 -10.60 -1.55 -5.85
N THR A 92 -9.49 -1.20 -6.50
CA THR A 92 -8.21 -1.93 -6.36
C THR A 92 -7.73 -1.92 -4.91
N SER A 93 -7.75 -0.75 -4.28
CA SER A 93 -7.34 -0.57 -2.89
C SER A 93 -8.21 -1.38 -1.93
N LEU A 94 -9.52 -1.43 -2.16
CA LEU A 94 -10.45 -2.25 -1.39
C LEU A 94 -10.12 -3.74 -1.51
N SER A 95 -9.94 -4.25 -2.72
CA SER A 95 -9.60 -5.66 -2.96
C SER A 95 -8.30 -6.08 -2.26
N VAL A 96 -7.28 -5.22 -2.28
CA VAL A 96 -6.01 -5.48 -1.56
C VAL A 96 -6.22 -5.43 -0.04
N LEU A 97 -7.00 -4.47 0.49
CA LEU A 97 -7.31 -4.41 1.92
C LEU A 97 -8.05 -5.65 2.41
N GLU A 98 -8.99 -6.18 1.63
CA GLU A 98 -9.71 -7.41 1.95
C GLU A 98 -8.78 -8.63 1.99
N ALA A 99 -7.85 -8.73 1.04
CA ALA A 99 -6.83 -9.77 1.04
C ALA A 99 -5.91 -9.68 2.26
N LEU A 100 -5.45 -8.46 2.60
CA LEU A 100 -4.65 -8.20 3.80
C LEU A 100 -5.42 -8.51 5.09
N GLN A 101 -6.71 -8.19 5.13
CA GLN A 101 -7.57 -8.50 6.27
C GLN A 101 -7.73 -10.01 6.48
N THR A 102 -7.84 -10.77 5.41
CA THR A 102 -7.95 -12.22 5.45
C THR A 102 -6.69 -12.86 6.05
N GLU A 103 -5.51 -12.35 5.71
CA GLU A 103 -4.24 -12.89 6.21
C GLU A 103 -3.84 -12.36 7.59
N PHE A 104 -3.98 -11.03 7.82
CA PHE A 104 -3.44 -10.37 9.01
C PHE A 104 -4.50 -10.01 10.06
N GLY A 105 -5.78 -10.20 9.75
CA GLY A 105 -6.90 -9.87 10.64
C GLY A 105 -7.38 -8.43 10.58
N ALA A 106 -8.53 -8.18 11.18
CA ALA A 106 -9.30 -6.94 11.04
C ALA A 106 -8.71 -5.72 11.78
N ALA A 107 -7.79 -5.90 12.71
CA ALA A 107 -7.34 -4.82 13.60
C ALA A 107 -6.66 -3.67 12.84
N VAL A 108 -5.89 -4.00 11.82
CA VAL A 108 -5.06 -3.03 11.04
C VAL A 108 -5.67 -2.74 9.66
N THR A 109 -6.42 -3.68 9.10
CA THR A 109 -6.77 -3.68 7.68
C THR A 109 -8.27 -3.57 7.40
N ARG A 110 -9.14 -3.43 8.41
CA ARG A 110 -10.59 -3.38 8.21
C ARG A 110 -10.96 -2.22 7.27
N PRO A 111 -11.53 -2.50 6.07
CA PRO A 111 -11.93 -1.48 5.13
C PRO A 111 -12.94 -0.51 5.72
N ARG A 112 -12.78 0.76 5.44
CA ARG A 112 -13.73 1.80 5.84
C ARG A 112 -14.86 1.94 4.82
N ARG A 113 -16.00 2.41 5.27
CA ARG A 113 -17.22 2.52 4.44
C ARG A 113 -17.03 3.38 3.19
N CYS A 114 -16.17 4.40 3.25
CA CYS A 114 -15.87 5.28 2.13
C CYS A 114 -15.19 4.53 0.98
N CYS A 115 -14.27 3.61 1.28
CA CYS A 115 -13.66 2.75 0.24
C CYS A 115 -14.71 1.85 -0.40
N ALA A 116 -15.66 1.30 0.38
CA ALA A 116 -16.76 0.47 -0.11
C ALA A 116 -17.84 1.26 -0.87
N GLY A 117 -17.99 2.57 -0.59
CA GLY A 117 -18.94 3.46 -1.24
C GLY A 117 -18.42 4.15 -2.51
N TRP A 118 -17.12 4.27 -2.65
CA TRP A 118 -16.47 4.96 -3.77
C TRP A 118 -16.48 4.15 -5.07
N SER A 119 -16.70 2.84 -4.99
CA SER A 119 -16.78 1.95 -6.16
C SER A 119 -18.04 2.16 -7.01
N LYS A 120 -18.90 3.13 -6.72
CA LYS A 120 -20.04 3.47 -7.56
C LYS A 120 -19.73 4.78 -8.30
N PRO A 121 -19.53 4.73 -9.64
CA PRO A 121 -19.55 5.94 -10.42
C PRO A 121 -20.93 6.60 -10.27
N VAL A 122 -20.92 7.88 -9.97
CA VAL A 122 -22.11 8.74 -10.09
C VAL A 122 -22.41 8.94 -11.55
#